data_5c60a1ac049ab48cbd636157c379efd8
#
_entry.id   5c60a1ac049ab48cbd636157c379efd8
#
_cell.length_a   1.000
_cell.length_b   1.000
_cell.length_c   1.000
_cell.angle_alpha   90.00
_cell.angle_beta   90.00
_cell.angle_gamma   90.00
#
_symmetry.space_group_name_H-M   'P 1'
#
loop_
_entity.id
_entity.type
_entity.pdbx_description
1 polymer ?
#
loop_
_entity_poly.entity_id
_entity_poly.type
_entity_poly.pdbx_seq_one_letter_code
_entity_poly.pdbx_strand_id
1 'polypeptide(L)'
;ENENLFFLSNGHISPVYYSVLARSGFFPVEELATFRKMNTRLQGHPTTHEGLPGIRIASGSLGQGMSVAIGAAEAKKLNGDDKIIYTLHGDGELQEGQIWESAMYASAKKIDNLISTIDLNGKQIDGATDDVLPMGSIRAKFEAFGWEVIDIIKGNDVDSIIKGLSEAKSKTGKGKPVCVLLHTEMGNGIDFMMHTHAWHGKAPNDDQLADALNQNPVTLGDY
;
A
#
# COMPACT_ATOMS: atom_id res chain seq x y z
N GLU A 1 -12.37 15.74 8.82
CA GLU A 1 -11.40 16.60 9.52
C GLU A 1 -10.93 15.87 10.78
N ASN A 2 -9.72 16.06 11.26
CA ASN A 2 -9.15 15.45 12.46
C ASN A 2 -9.06 13.90 12.45
N GLU A 3 -8.71 13.30 11.32
CA GLU A 3 -8.47 11.86 11.15
C GLU A 3 -7.09 11.60 10.54
N ASN A 4 -6.53 10.42 10.79
CA ASN A 4 -5.41 9.92 10.02
C ASN A 4 -5.86 9.68 8.58
N LEU A 5 -4.98 9.90 7.60
CA LEU A 5 -5.28 9.67 6.20
C LEU A 5 -4.42 8.52 5.64
N PHE A 6 -5.01 7.73 4.77
CA PHE A 6 -4.32 6.67 4.05
C PHE A 6 -4.35 6.96 2.55
N PHE A 7 -3.19 6.85 1.90
CA PHE A 7 -3.00 7.02 0.47
C PHE A 7 -2.45 5.72 -0.14
N LEU A 8 -3.25 5.09 -1.00
CA LEU A 8 -2.78 3.94 -1.77
C LEU A 8 -2.04 4.44 -3.00
N SER A 9 -0.74 4.24 -3.09
CA SER A 9 0.08 4.67 -4.24
C SER A 9 0.04 3.64 -5.37
N ASN A 10 0.21 2.35 -5.03
CA ASN A 10 0.13 1.23 -5.97
C ASN A 10 -1.33 0.85 -6.29
N GLY A 11 -2.04 1.75 -6.95
CA GLY A 11 -3.49 1.66 -7.20
C GLY A 11 -3.97 0.42 -7.96
N HIS A 12 -3.08 -0.37 -8.54
CA HIS A 12 -3.41 -1.63 -9.21
C HIS A 12 -3.86 -2.74 -8.23
N ILE A 13 -3.60 -2.60 -6.91
CA ILE A 13 -4.15 -3.49 -5.89
C ILE A 13 -5.55 -3.07 -5.41
N SER A 14 -6.27 -2.33 -6.22
CA SER A 14 -7.61 -1.82 -5.93
C SER A 14 -8.61 -2.87 -5.41
N PRO A 15 -8.61 -4.16 -5.85
CA PRO A 15 -9.56 -5.14 -5.32
C PRO A 15 -9.49 -5.32 -3.81
N VAL A 16 -8.28 -5.47 -3.26
CA VAL A 16 -8.11 -5.60 -1.80
C VAL A 16 -8.46 -4.30 -1.09
N TYR A 17 -8.09 -3.14 -1.68
CA TYR A 17 -8.38 -1.85 -1.08
C TYR A 17 -9.89 -1.60 -0.98
N TYR A 18 -10.66 -1.86 -2.06
CA TYR A 18 -12.11 -1.75 -2.03
C TYR A 18 -12.74 -2.75 -1.05
N SER A 19 -12.23 -3.98 -1.00
CA SER A 19 -12.71 -4.98 -0.04
C SER A 19 -12.52 -4.53 1.40
N VAL A 20 -11.36 -3.98 1.73
CA VAL A 20 -11.08 -3.44 3.08
C VAL A 20 -11.98 -2.25 3.40
N LEU A 21 -12.17 -1.31 2.46
CA LEU A 21 -13.04 -0.15 2.66
C LEU A 21 -14.51 -0.57 2.88
N ALA A 22 -15.03 -1.48 2.06
CA ALA A 22 -16.39 -1.99 2.21
C ALA A 22 -16.58 -2.67 3.56
N ARG A 23 -15.66 -3.57 3.94
CA ARG A 23 -15.68 -4.26 5.23
C ARG A 23 -15.51 -3.33 6.42
N SER A 24 -14.86 -2.19 6.23
CA SER A 24 -14.73 -1.13 7.23
C SER A 24 -15.94 -0.19 7.27
N GLY A 25 -16.99 -0.45 6.48
CA GLY A 25 -18.24 0.30 6.49
C GLY A 25 -18.23 1.61 5.70
N PHE A 26 -17.24 1.83 4.80
CA PHE A 26 -17.20 3.02 3.96
C PHE A 26 -18.28 3.02 2.87
N PHE A 27 -18.67 1.81 2.40
CA PHE A 27 -19.77 1.60 1.44
C PHE A 27 -20.28 0.15 1.55
N PRO A 28 -21.46 -0.18 0.98
CA PRO A 28 -22.04 -1.52 1.08
C PRO A 28 -21.15 -2.61 0.44
N VAL A 29 -21.02 -3.77 1.10
CA VAL A 29 -20.21 -4.91 0.60
C VAL A 29 -20.72 -5.40 -0.75
N GLU A 30 -22.03 -5.37 -0.98
CA GLU A 30 -22.68 -5.79 -2.23
C GLU A 30 -22.20 -4.98 -3.43
N GLU A 31 -21.72 -3.74 -3.22
CA GLU A 31 -21.17 -2.90 -4.30
C GLU A 31 -19.90 -3.50 -4.88
N LEU A 32 -19.16 -4.35 -4.14
CA LEU A 32 -17.96 -5.03 -4.63
C LEU A 32 -18.23 -5.83 -5.92
N ALA A 33 -19.45 -6.37 -6.08
CA ALA A 33 -19.86 -7.06 -7.30
C ALA A 33 -19.89 -6.17 -8.55
N THR A 34 -19.75 -4.87 -8.40
CA THR A 34 -19.72 -3.91 -9.51
C THR A 34 -18.31 -3.54 -9.97
N PHE A 35 -17.27 -4.15 -9.38
CA PHE A 35 -15.88 -3.86 -9.72
C PHE A 35 -15.60 -3.96 -11.23
N ARG A 36 -15.00 -2.90 -11.79
CA ARG A 36 -14.67 -2.76 -13.22
C ARG A 36 -15.87 -2.87 -14.16
N LYS A 37 -17.09 -2.76 -13.67
CA LYS A 37 -18.26 -2.62 -14.54
C LYS A 37 -18.44 -1.18 -15.00
N MET A 38 -19.03 -1.01 -16.17
CA MET A 38 -19.28 0.31 -16.76
C MET A 38 -20.26 1.11 -15.87
N ASN A 39 -20.03 2.41 -15.72
CA ASN A 39 -20.86 3.32 -14.93
C ASN A 39 -20.97 2.95 -13.44
N THR A 40 -19.90 2.41 -12.86
CA THR A 40 -19.83 2.09 -11.43
C THR A 40 -18.68 2.84 -10.77
N ARG A 41 -18.73 2.97 -9.43
CA ARG A 41 -17.70 3.70 -8.67
C ARG A 41 -16.41 2.91 -8.47
N LEU A 42 -16.46 1.56 -8.56
CA LEU A 42 -15.31 0.69 -8.32
C LEU A 42 -14.51 0.48 -9.60
N GLN A 43 -13.74 1.49 -9.96
CA GLN A 43 -12.88 1.49 -11.13
C GLN A 43 -11.67 0.54 -10.97
N GLY A 44 -11.04 0.13 -12.08
CA GLY A 44 -9.85 -0.74 -12.04
C GLY A 44 -8.68 -0.15 -11.27
N HIS A 45 -8.55 1.18 -11.26
CA HIS A 45 -7.68 1.95 -10.38
C HIS A 45 -8.53 2.95 -9.60
N PRO A 46 -8.25 3.21 -8.31
CA PRO A 46 -9.00 4.16 -7.52
C PRO A 46 -8.94 5.56 -8.12
N THR A 47 -10.06 6.26 -8.10
CA THR A 47 -10.13 7.66 -8.51
C THR A 47 -11.02 8.47 -7.56
N THR A 48 -10.62 9.69 -7.28
CA THR A 48 -11.40 10.63 -6.47
C THR A 48 -12.64 11.16 -7.20
N HIS A 49 -12.66 11.06 -8.54
CA HIS A 49 -13.78 11.52 -9.38
C HIS A 49 -15.08 10.79 -9.05
N GLU A 50 -15.01 9.51 -8.74
CA GLU A 50 -16.17 8.67 -8.44
C GLU A 50 -16.78 8.94 -7.05
N GLY A 51 -16.15 9.77 -6.24
CA GLY A 51 -16.63 10.15 -4.92
C GLY A 51 -16.76 8.99 -3.93
N LEU A 52 -16.01 7.90 -4.12
CA LEU A 52 -16.05 6.75 -3.22
C LEU A 52 -15.42 7.11 -1.87
N PRO A 53 -16.15 6.92 -0.75
CA PRO A 53 -15.58 7.21 0.57
C PRO A 53 -14.30 6.42 0.84
N GLY A 54 -13.32 7.06 1.48
CA GLY A 54 -12.02 6.45 1.78
C GLY A 54 -10.97 6.62 0.68
N ILE A 55 -11.34 6.91 -0.56
CA ILE A 55 -10.41 7.19 -1.66
C ILE A 55 -9.93 8.64 -1.58
N ARG A 56 -8.63 8.83 -1.37
CA ARG A 56 -8.02 10.16 -1.16
C ARG A 56 -7.15 10.63 -2.32
N ILE A 57 -6.81 9.72 -3.24
CA ILE A 57 -5.96 10.00 -4.41
C ILE A 57 -6.44 9.15 -5.59
N ALA A 58 -6.37 9.68 -6.79
CA ALA A 58 -6.37 8.88 -8.00
C ALA A 58 -4.98 8.23 -8.13
N SER A 59 -4.92 6.91 -8.11
CA SER A 59 -3.67 6.15 -8.13
C SER A 59 -3.62 5.11 -9.23
N GLY A 60 -2.39 4.58 -9.50
CA GLY A 60 -2.13 3.67 -10.63
C GLY A 60 -1.00 4.18 -11.52
N SER A 61 -0.75 5.49 -11.58
CA SER A 61 0.51 6.05 -12.05
C SER A 61 1.50 5.95 -10.90
N LEU A 62 2.38 4.95 -10.95
CA LEU A 62 3.28 4.62 -9.86
C LEU A 62 4.24 5.77 -9.54
N GLY A 63 4.72 5.83 -8.30
CA GLY A 63 5.63 6.86 -7.81
C GLY A 63 4.98 8.17 -7.37
N GLN A 64 3.70 8.41 -7.69
CA GLN A 64 3.03 9.70 -7.42
C GLN A 64 2.54 9.82 -5.97
N GLY A 65 2.11 8.72 -5.36
CA GLY A 65 1.40 8.73 -4.09
C GLY A 65 2.20 9.29 -2.92
N MET A 66 3.51 9.07 -2.87
CA MET A 66 4.37 9.60 -1.81
C MET A 66 4.42 11.13 -1.83
N SER A 67 4.54 11.74 -3.00
CA SER A 67 4.55 13.21 -3.15
C SER A 67 3.24 13.83 -2.67
N VAL A 68 2.10 13.22 -3.05
CA VAL A 68 0.77 13.70 -2.63
C VAL A 68 0.60 13.57 -1.12
N ALA A 69 1.02 12.44 -0.55
CA ALA A 69 0.95 12.20 0.89
C ALA A 69 1.83 13.18 1.69
N ILE A 70 3.00 13.54 1.17
CA ILE A 70 3.86 14.58 1.76
C ILE A 70 3.14 15.93 1.80
N GLY A 71 2.48 16.33 0.71
CA GLY A 71 1.68 17.56 0.68
C GLY A 71 0.56 17.55 1.72
N ALA A 72 -0.13 16.41 1.88
CA ALA A 72 -1.16 16.24 2.91
C ALA A 72 -0.56 16.30 4.34
N ALA A 73 0.61 15.70 4.55
CA ALA A 73 1.32 15.75 5.84
C ALA A 73 1.78 17.17 6.20
N GLU A 74 2.29 17.92 5.25
CA GLU A 74 2.62 19.35 5.42
C GLU A 74 1.39 20.17 5.76
N ALA A 75 0.29 19.98 5.02
CA ALA A 75 -0.96 20.69 5.27
C ALA A 75 -1.47 20.45 6.69
N LYS A 76 -1.40 19.21 7.20
CA LYS A 76 -1.75 18.90 8.58
C LYS A 76 -0.86 19.64 9.58
N LYS A 77 0.44 19.63 9.38
CA LYS A 77 1.40 20.37 10.24
C LYS A 77 1.12 21.87 10.23
N LEU A 78 0.87 22.47 9.08
CA LEU A 78 0.55 23.89 8.95
C LEU A 78 -0.74 24.27 9.67
N ASN A 79 -1.71 23.35 9.71
CA ASN A 79 -2.99 23.55 10.41
C ASN A 79 -2.94 23.19 11.91
N GLY A 80 -1.77 22.80 12.44
CA GLY A 80 -1.65 22.33 13.82
C GLY A 80 -2.36 21.00 14.09
N ASP A 81 -2.62 20.20 13.07
CA ASP A 81 -3.25 18.89 13.15
C ASP A 81 -2.16 17.82 13.36
N ASP A 82 -2.27 17.04 14.44
CA ASP A 82 -1.32 16.02 14.87
C ASP A 82 -1.51 14.65 14.20
N LYS A 83 -2.43 14.55 13.26
CA LYS A 83 -2.76 13.29 12.59
C LYS A 83 -1.67 12.82 11.63
N ILE A 84 -1.56 11.51 11.55
CA ILE A 84 -0.55 10.81 10.77
C ILE A 84 -1.09 10.55 9.36
N ILE A 85 -0.21 10.68 8.39
CA ILE A 85 -0.43 10.28 7.01
C ILE A 85 0.24 8.92 6.78
N TYR A 86 -0.51 7.98 6.23
CA TYR A 86 -0.05 6.64 5.87
C TYR A 86 -0.04 6.48 4.35
N THR A 87 0.96 5.81 3.81
CA THR A 87 1.00 5.40 2.40
C THR A 87 1.32 3.92 2.27
N LEU A 88 0.88 3.32 1.16
CA LEU A 88 1.30 1.98 0.75
C LEU A 88 1.83 2.03 -0.68
N HIS A 89 3.00 1.45 -0.88
CA HIS A 89 3.72 1.34 -2.14
C HIS A 89 4.12 -0.10 -2.43
N GLY A 90 4.28 -0.45 -3.71
CA GLY A 90 4.96 -1.68 -4.12
C GLY A 90 6.47 -1.48 -4.22
N ASP A 91 7.24 -2.56 -4.13
CA ASP A 91 8.69 -2.53 -4.30
C ASP A 91 9.11 -2.22 -5.74
N GLY A 92 8.42 -2.77 -6.75
CA GLY A 92 8.62 -2.37 -8.15
C GLY A 92 8.34 -0.89 -8.39
N GLU A 93 7.43 -0.28 -7.65
CA GLU A 93 7.14 1.15 -7.69
C GLU A 93 8.34 2.00 -7.26
N LEU A 94 9.21 1.47 -6.40
CA LEU A 94 10.41 2.19 -5.96
C LEU A 94 11.45 2.40 -7.08
N GLN A 95 11.27 1.76 -8.22
CA GLN A 95 12.09 2.01 -9.42
C GLN A 95 11.77 3.38 -10.06
N GLU A 96 10.65 4.01 -9.70
CA GLU A 96 10.30 5.35 -10.15
C GLU A 96 11.17 6.42 -9.44
N GLY A 97 11.79 7.31 -10.24
CA GLY A 97 12.68 8.36 -9.72
C GLY A 97 12.00 9.29 -8.73
N GLN A 98 10.70 9.58 -8.93
CA GLN A 98 9.91 10.47 -8.08
C GLN A 98 9.81 9.98 -6.62
N ILE A 99 9.89 8.67 -6.37
CA ILE A 99 9.96 8.13 -4.99
C ILE A 99 11.18 8.70 -4.26
N TRP A 100 12.34 8.71 -4.92
CA TRP A 100 13.59 9.17 -4.31
C TRP A 100 13.66 10.68 -4.16
N GLU A 101 13.10 11.42 -5.11
CA GLU A 101 12.90 12.87 -4.99
C GLU A 101 12.02 13.20 -3.77
N SER A 102 10.90 12.46 -3.61
CA SER A 102 9.99 12.58 -2.48
C SER A 102 10.65 12.21 -1.17
N ALA A 103 11.42 11.11 -1.15
CA ALA A 103 12.13 10.66 0.06
C ALA A 103 13.14 11.71 0.54
N MET A 104 13.89 12.32 -0.36
CA MET A 104 14.83 13.39 -0.05
C MET A 104 14.09 14.63 0.50
N TYR A 105 12.99 15.03 -0.15
CA TYR A 105 12.19 16.19 0.28
C TYR A 105 11.59 15.98 1.66
N ALA A 106 10.97 14.82 1.90
CA ALA A 106 10.32 14.50 3.19
C ALA A 106 11.32 14.59 4.37
N SER A 107 12.53 14.09 4.18
CA SER A 107 13.59 14.19 5.17
C SER A 107 14.05 15.63 5.38
N ALA A 108 14.35 16.36 4.29
CA ALA A 108 14.80 17.75 4.35
C ALA A 108 13.78 18.66 5.05
N LYS A 109 12.49 18.40 4.85
CA LYS A 109 11.38 19.16 5.47
C LYS A 109 10.93 18.59 6.82
N LYS A 110 11.56 17.52 7.30
CA LYS A 110 11.21 16.86 8.57
C LYS A 110 9.72 16.51 8.62
N ILE A 111 9.24 15.84 7.59
CA ILE A 111 7.82 15.38 7.50
C ILE A 111 7.65 14.17 8.43
N ASP A 112 7.67 14.41 9.72
CA ASP A 112 7.70 13.39 10.77
C ASP A 112 6.32 12.84 11.20
N ASN A 113 5.26 13.30 10.54
CA ASN A 113 3.90 12.76 10.63
C ASN A 113 3.55 11.87 9.41
N LEU A 114 4.55 11.33 8.71
CA LEU A 114 4.41 10.43 7.56
C LEU A 114 4.96 9.05 7.89
N ILE A 115 4.14 8.02 7.64
CA ILE A 115 4.54 6.60 7.65
C ILE A 115 4.32 6.04 6.24
N SER A 116 5.41 5.70 5.56
CA SER A 116 5.40 5.08 4.23
C SER A 116 5.66 3.59 4.36
N THR A 117 4.69 2.76 3.95
CA THR A 117 4.80 1.31 3.98
C THR A 117 5.14 0.80 2.59
N ILE A 118 6.10 -0.09 2.48
CA ILE A 118 6.53 -0.74 1.24
C ILE A 118 6.19 -2.22 1.32
N ASP A 119 5.36 -2.70 0.39
CA ASP A 119 5.13 -4.12 0.16
C ASP A 119 6.35 -4.69 -0.59
N LEU A 120 7.27 -5.29 0.16
CA LEU A 120 8.55 -5.80 -0.33
C LEU A 120 8.43 -7.29 -0.62
N ASN A 121 7.75 -7.63 -1.71
CA ASN A 121 7.47 -9.00 -2.12
C ASN A 121 8.45 -9.55 -3.18
N GLY A 122 9.34 -8.70 -3.70
CA GLY A 122 10.35 -9.08 -4.68
C GLY A 122 9.80 -9.38 -6.08
N LYS A 123 8.55 -9.00 -6.38
CA LYS A 123 7.89 -9.31 -7.66
C LYS A 123 7.24 -8.07 -8.26
N GLN A 124 7.27 -8.02 -9.59
CA GLN A 124 6.54 -7.04 -10.41
C GLN A 124 6.00 -7.73 -11.66
N ILE A 125 5.27 -7.00 -12.51
CA ILE A 125 4.56 -7.55 -13.67
C ILE A 125 5.48 -8.35 -14.61
N ASP A 126 6.72 -7.93 -14.80
CA ASP A 126 7.66 -8.48 -15.77
C ASP A 126 8.65 -9.50 -15.17
N GLY A 127 8.61 -9.75 -13.86
CA GLY A 127 9.53 -10.68 -13.21
C GLY A 127 9.84 -10.40 -11.74
N ALA A 128 10.94 -10.94 -11.26
CA ALA A 128 11.48 -10.53 -9.98
C ALA A 128 12.05 -9.09 -10.10
N THR A 129 11.89 -8.29 -9.04
CA THR A 129 12.38 -6.90 -9.03
C THR A 129 13.90 -6.84 -9.28
N ASP A 130 14.65 -7.80 -8.77
CA ASP A 130 16.11 -7.88 -8.94
C ASP A 130 16.53 -8.29 -10.38
N ASP A 131 15.67 -8.99 -11.12
CA ASP A 131 15.93 -9.35 -12.52
C ASP A 131 15.59 -8.19 -13.47
N VAL A 132 14.56 -7.39 -13.13
CA VAL A 132 14.10 -6.29 -13.98
C VAL A 132 14.96 -5.05 -13.79
N LEU A 133 15.10 -4.57 -12.56
CA LEU A 133 15.97 -3.44 -12.19
C LEU A 133 16.39 -3.58 -10.72
N PRO A 134 17.55 -4.20 -10.44
CA PRO A 134 18.00 -4.42 -9.07
C PRO A 134 18.26 -3.12 -8.33
N MET A 135 17.59 -2.95 -7.20
CA MET A 135 17.70 -1.74 -6.38
C MET A 135 18.65 -1.88 -5.19
N GLY A 136 19.19 -3.08 -4.95
CA GLY A 136 20.02 -3.34 -3.77
C GLY A 136 19.24 -3.15 -2.46
N SER A 137 19.91 -2.67 -1.40
CA SER A 137 19.28 -2.50 -0.11
C SER A 137 18.33 -1.29 -0.06
N ILE A 138 17.03 -1.56 -0.05
CA ILE A 138 15.98 -0.53 0.11
C ILE A 138 16.13 0.15 1.48
N ARG A 139 16.39 -0.63 2.54
CA ARG A 139 16.65 -0.10 3.89
C ARG A 139 17.77 0.94 3.86
N ALA A 140 18.94 0.57 3.34
CA ALA A 140 20.10 1.47 3.33
C ALA A 140 19.83 2.75 2.52
N LYS A 141 19.02 2.67 1.46
CA LYS A 141 18.64 3.86 0.68
C LYS A 141 17.78 4.83 1.49
N PHE A 142 16.71 4.36 2.14
CA PHE A 142 15.86 5.23 2.97
C PHE A 142 16.64 5.78 4.18
N GLU A 143 17.48 4.96 4.81
CA GLU A 143 18.36 5.43 5.91
C GLU A 143 19.33 6.52 5.42
N ALA A 144 19.93 6.37 4.23
CA ALA A 144 20.81 7.37 3.63
C ALA A 144 20.08 8.68 3.31
N PHE A 145 18.80 8.62 2.98
CA PHE A 145 17.94 9.80 2.84
C PHE A 145 17.49 10.38 4.20
N GLY A 146 17.85 9.77 5.32
CA GLY A 146 17.56 10.29 6.67
C GLY A 146 16.23 9.84 7.27
N TRP A 147 15.59 8.80 6.72
CA TRP A 147 14.38 8.20 7.25
C TRP A 147 14.68 7.28 8.44
N GLU A 148 13.72 7.13 9.32
CA GLU A 148 13.65 6.00 10.26
C GLU A 148 13.09 4.79 9.53
N VAL A 149 13.76 3.61 9.61
CA VAL A 149 13.35 2.43 8.85
C VAL A 149 13.08 1.26 9.79
N ILE A 150 11.92 0.63 9.60
CA ILE A 150 11.46 -0.54 10.37
C ILE A 150 11.23 -1.69 9.41
N ASP A 151 11.83 -2.86 9.67
CA ASP A 151 11.52 -4.09 8.95
C ASP A 151 10.50 -4.94 9.70
N ILE A 152 9.48 -5.39 8.98
CA ILE A 152 8.53 -6.39 9.44
C ILE A 152 8.78 -7.67 8.64
N ILE A 153 9.59 -8.57 9.19
CA ILE A 153 10.07 -9.77 8.49
C ILE A 153 8.93 -10.74 8.16
N LYS A 154 7.89 -10.82 9.00
CA LYS A 154 6.68 -11.60 8.73
C LYS A 154 5.58 -10.66 8.19
N GLY A 155 5.79 -10.16 6.97
CA GLY A 155 4.95 -9.13 6.36
C GLY A 155 3.53 -9.58 5.99
N ASN A 156 3.25 -10.90 5.99
CA ASN A 156 1.90 -11.45 5.82
C ASN A 156 1.23 -11.85 7.16
N ASP A 157 1.94 -11.69 8.29
CA ASP A 157 1.41 -11.98 9.62
C ASP A 157 0.82 -10.74 10.27
N VAL A 158 -0.51 -10.76 10.52
CA VAL A 158 -1.26 -9.58 11.00
C VAL A 158 -0.74 -9.07 12.35
N ASP A 159 -0.38 -9.96 13.27
CA ASP A 159 0.11 -9.56 14.58
C ASP A 159 1.48 -8.86 14.46
N SER A 160 2.35 -9.36 13.59
CA SER A 160 3.64 -8.72 13.27
C SER A 160 3.45 -7.35 12.63
N ILE A 161 2.47 -7.21 11.73
CA ILE A 161 2.13 -5.93 11.08
C ILE A 161 1.63 -4.93 12.13
N ILE A 162 0.69 -5.32 12.99
CA ILE A 162 0.14 -4.46 14.05
C ILE A 162 1.25 -3.97 14.98
N LYS A 163 2.15 -4.88 15.39
CA LYS A 163 3.29 -4.54 16.25
C LYS A 163 4.23 -3.55 15.55
N GLY A 164 4.61 -3.82 14.30
CA GLY A 164 5.52 -2.96 13.53
C GLY A 164 4.91 -1.58 13.23
N LEU A 165 3.63 -1.50 12.87
CA LEU A 165 2.93 -0.22 12.67
C LEU A 165 2.78 0.56 13.99
N SER A 166 2.59 -0.13 15.12
CA SER A 166 2.57 0.51 16.43
C SER A 166 3.93 1.10 16.79
N GLU A 167 5.02 0.38 16.47
CA GLU A 167 6.38 0.90 16.60
C GLU A 167 6.58 2.11 15.68
N ALA A 168 6.20 2.02 14.40
CA ALA A 168 6.29 3.13 13.46
C ALA A 168 5.57 4.38 13.98
N LYS A 169 4.35 4.21 14.49
CA LYS A 169 3.58 5.29 15.10
C LYS A 169 4.33 5.94 16.29
N SER A 170 5.04 5.16 17.09
CA SER A 170 5.83 5.68 18.22
C SER A 170 7.05 6.51 17.80
N LYS A 171 7.46 6.39 16.54
CA LYS A 171 8.59 7.13 15.93
C LYS A 171 8.17 8.43 15.28
N THR A 172 6.87 8.66 15.03
CA THR A 172 6.39 9.93 14.47
C THR A 172 6.58 11.10 15.44
N GLY A 173 6.59 12.33 14.91
CA GLY A 173 6.82 13.54 15.70
C GLY A 173 8.26 13.74 16.19
N LYS A 174 9.25 13.01 15.64
CA LYS A 174 10.65 13.04 16.06
C LYS A 174 11.60 13.63 15.00
N GLY A 175 11.05 14.40 14.07
CA GLY A 175 11.82 15.12 13.06
C GLY A 175 12.28 14.26 11.87
N LYS A 176 11.81 13.00 11.76
CA LYS A 176 12.12 12.12 10.64
C LYS A 176 10.85 11.45 10.11
N PRO A 177 10.66 11.29 8.79
CA PRO A 177 9.65 10.40 8.24
C PRO A 177 10.00 8.94 8.55
N VAL A 178 8.99 8.06 8.56
CA VAL A 178 9.15 6.64 8.89
C VAL A 178 8.85 5.81 7.65
N CYS A 179 9.76 4.89 7.32
CA CYS A 179 9.56 3.86 6.29
C CYS A 179 9.37 2.49 6.96
N VAL A 180 8.34 1.77 6.57
CA VAL A 180 8.07 0.40 7.03
C VAL A 180 8.24 -0.54 5.84
N LEU A 181 9.15 -1.50 5.95
CA LEU A 181 9.40 -2.53 4.96
C LEU A 181 8.67 -3.81 5.37
N LEU A 182 7.63 -4.18 4.64
CA LEU A 182 6.89 -5.43 4.83
C LEU A 182 7.50 -6.50 3.93
N HIS A 183 8.23 -7.45 4.51
CA HIS A 183 8.73 -8.62 3.77
C HIS A 183 7.60 -9.62 3.59
N THR A 184 6.97 -9.58 2.43
CA THR A 184 5.77 -10.34 2.10
C THR A 184 6.06 -11.41 1.05
N GLU A 185 5.13 -12.35 0.91
CA GLU A 185 5.04 -13.26 -0.23
C GLU A 185 3.79 -12.91 -1.04
N MET A 186 3.95 -12.62 -2.33
CA MET A 186 2.84 -12.39 -3.24
C MET A 186 2.03 -13.68 -3.40
N GLY A 187 0.69 -13.58 -3.29
CA GLY A 187 -0.19 -14.75 -3.36
C GLY A 187 -0.19 -15.63 -2.10
N ASN A 188 0.33 -15.10 -0.97
CA ASN A 188 0.40 -15.84 0.29
C ASN A 188 -0.95 -16.47 0.67
N GLY A 189 -0.92 -17.77 1.01
CA GLY A 189 -2.09 -18.56 1.35
C GLY A 189 -2.72 -19.31 0.17
N ILE A 190 -2.24 -19.10 -1.06
CA ILE A 190 -2.70 -19.81 -2.27
C ILE A 190 -1.48 -20.45 -2.95
N ASP A 191 -1.35 -21.77 -2.87
CA ASP A 191 -0.14 -22.51 -3.28
C ASP A 191 0.27 -22.27 -4.74
N PHE A 192 -0.69 -22.22 -5.67
CA PHE A 192 -0.42 -21.99 -7.09
C PHE A 192 -0.13 -20.51 -7.42
N MET A 193 -0.32 -19.57 -6.47
CA MET A 193 -0.02 -18.14 -6.65
C MET A 193 1.32 -17.72 -6.05
N MET A 194 1.81 -18.46 -5.04
CA MET A 194 3.07 -18.14 -4.37
C MET A 194 4.31 -18.42 -5.26
N HIS A 195 5.42 -17.77 -4.91
CA HIS A 195 6.75 -17.96 -5.50
C HIS A 195 6.87 -17.64 -7.00
N THR A 196 5.89 -16.97 -7.58
CA THR A 196 5.88 -16.58 -9.00
C THR A 196 5.33 -15.18 -9.19
N HIS A 197 5.77 -14.48 -10.24
CA HIS A 197 5.20 -13.20 -10.66
C HIS A 197 3.98 -13.38 -11.59
N ALA A 198 3.71 -14.59 -12.05
CA ALA A 198 2.70 -14.87 -13.09
C ALA A 198 1.27 -14.46 -12.70
N TRP A 199 1.03 -14.25 -11.41
CA TRP A 199 -0.26 -13.80 -10.86
C TRP A 199 -0.34 -12.29 -10.62
N HIS A 200 0.72 -11.58 -10.89
CA HIS A 200 0.69 -10.11 -10.82
C HIS A 200 -0.21 -9.56 -11.94
N GLY A 201 -1.42 -9.12 -11.58
CA GLY A 201 -2.39 -8.59 -12.54
C GLY A 201 -3.23 -9.63 -13.30
N LYS A 202 -3.20 -10.90 -12.90
CA LYS A 202 -4.01 -11.97 -13.48
C LYS A 202 -5.14 -12.38 -12.52
N ALA A 203 -6.38 -12.45 -13.04
CA ALA A 203 -7.50 -13.00 -12.29
C ALA A 203 -7.53 -14.54 -12.40
N PRO A 204 -7.90 -15.27 -11.33
CA PRO A 204 -8.17 -16.70 -11.42
C PRO A 204 -9.40 -16.98 -12.30
N ASN A 205 -9.44 -18.15 -12.93
CA ASN A 205 -10.66 -18.70 -13.51
C ASN A 205 -11.53 -19.34 -12.42
N ASP A 206 -12.73 -19.83 -12.76
CA ASP A 206 -13.70 -20.35 -11.79
C ASP A 206 -13.15 -21.56 -11.00
N ASP A 207 -12.44 -22.50 -11.65
CA ASP A 207 -11.84 -23.66 -10.98
C ASP A 207 -10.72 -23.21 -10.01
N GLN A 208 -9.87 -22.29 -10.44
CA GLN A 208 -8.80 -21.71 -9.62
C GLN A 208 -9.37 -20.88 -8.46
N LEU A 209 -10.47 -20.18 -8.67
CA LEU A 209 -11.16 -19.46 -7.60
C LEU A 209 -11.69 -20.44 -6.56
N ALA A 210 -12.37 -21.52 -6.99
CA ALA A 210 -12.89 -22.55 -6.09
C ALA A 210 -11.77 -23.19 -5.26
N ASP A 211 -10.63 -23.51 -5.90
CA ASP A 211 -9.45 -24.05 -5.21
C ASP A 211 -8.87 -23.06 -4.20
N ALA A 212 -8.69 -21.79 -4.59
CA ALA A 212 -8.19 -20.74 -3.71
C ALA A 212 -9.09 -20.54 -2.47
N LEU A 213 -10.40 -20.56 -2.65
CA LEU A 213 -11.35 -20.46 -1.53
C LEU A 213 -11.29 -21.69 -0.60
N ASN A 214 -11.06 -22.89 -1.13
CA ASN A 214 -10.85 -24.09 -0.32
C ASN A 214 -9.56 -24.03 0.51
N GLN A 215 -8.52 -23.38 0.00
CA GLN A 215 -7.26 -23.15 0.74
C GLN A 215 -7.39 -22.07 1.81
N ASN A 216 -8.39 -21.20 1.73
CA ASN A 216 -8.70 -20.14 2.69
C ASN A 216 -10.13 -20.28 3.22
N PRO A 217 -10.42 -21.33 4.02
CA PRO A 217 -11.78 -21.65 4.45
C PRO A 217 -12.36 -20.67 5.48
N VAL A 218 -11.55 -19.83 6.09
CA VAL A 218 -12.01 -18.83 7.07
C VAL A 218 -12.63 -17.65 6.33
N THR A 219 -13.94 -17.52 6.42
CA THR A 219 -14.70 -16.49 5.73
C THR A 219 -15.74 -15.87 6.66
N LEU A 220 -16.19 -14.66 6.36
CA LEU A 220 -17.33 -14.00 7.02
C LEU A 220 -18.68 -14.51 6.46
N GLY A 221 -18.66 -15.35 5.42
CA GLY A 221 -19.86 -15.98 4.84
C GLY A 221 -20.74 -15.03 4.04
N ASP A 222 -20.18 -13.98 3.46
CA ASP A 222 -20.88 -12.90 2.78
C ASP A 222 -20.48 -12.73 1.30
N TYR A 223 -20.12 -13.85 0.63
CA TYR A 223 -19.89 -13.95 -0.82
C TYR A 223 -20.39 -15.26 -1.40
#